data_1e6bf3e63a8bd498bb89ee8e8eded1a1
#
_entry.id   1e6bf3e63a8bd498bb89ee8e8eded1a1
#
_cell.length_a   1.000
_cell.length_b   1.000
_cell.length_c   1.000
_cell.angle_alpha   90.00
_cell.angle_beta   90.00
_cell.angle_gamma   90.00
#
_symmetry.space_group_name_H-M   'P 1'
#
loop_
_entity.id
_entity.type
_entity.pdbx_description
1 polymer ?
#
loop_
_entity_poly.entity_id
_entity_poly.type
_entity_poly.pdbx_seq_one_letter_code
_entity_poly.pdbx_strand_id
1 'polypeptide(L)'
;PYINPSRCGAQNPKYVRKPSLRELKEVNAVFPVRQISYAVEAEGGAAFARDCFKLGVVPSCGHTDGTMRDLEAAYRNGLRHLTHFCNQMTPLHHREIGMVGAGFLIDDLNTEVICDRIHLCDDMLRLIFTRRSLAHIQMITDSLRCSHCKDGYAFEMGGVGVTLKDGVARLVSDGHLAGSTLWMGQGLRNVHAVTGIPLKDLVRTTSWNQA
;
A
#
# COMPACT_ATOMS: atom_id res chain seq x y z
N PRO A 1 -1.05 5.41 -11.46
CA PRO A 1 -2.18 5.33 -12.40
C PRO A 1 -2.49 3.90 -12.85
N TYR A 2 -1.60 2.93 -12.61
CA TYR A 2 -1.68 1.56 -13.11
C TYR A 2 -2.45 0.62 -12.16
N ILE A 3 -3.52 1.14 -11.55
CA ILE A 3 -4.34 0.46 -10.55
C ILE A 3 -5.62 -0.12 -11.17
N ASN A 4 -6.31 -1.00 -10.44
CA ASN A 4 -7.61 -1.52 -10.89
C ASN A 4 -8.70 -0.46 -10.69
N PRO A 5 -9.56 -0.17 -11.70
CA PRO A 5 -10.64 0.80 -11.58
C PRO A 5 -11.64 0.52 -10.45
N SER A 6 -11.88 -0.76 -10.09
CA SER A 6 -12.75 -1.14 -8.97
C SER A 6 -12.10 -0.96 -7.60
N ARG A 7 -10.80 -0.70 -7.55
CA ARG A 7 -9.98 -0.55 -6.34
C ARG A 7 -9.29 0.82 -6.26
N CYS A 8 -9.90 1.84 -6.84
CA CYS A 8 -9.31 3.20 -6.88
C CYS A 8 -9.08 3.81 -5.49
N GLY A 9 -9.92 3.46 -4.48
CA GLY A 9 -9.85 4.15 -3.21
C GLY A 9 -10.03 5.66 -3.40
N ALA A 10 -9.10 6.45 -2.90
CA ALA A 10 -9.11 7.92 -3.03
C ALA A 10 -8.45 8.43 -4.33
N GLN A 11 -8.08 7.55 -5.25
CA GLN A 11 -7.51 7.96 -6.54
C GLN A 11 -8.61 8.32 -7.53
N ASN A 12 -8.34 9.33 -8.38
CA ASN A 12 -9.31 9.74 -9.42
C ASN A 12 -9.32 8.69 -10.54
N PRO A 13 -10.47 8.00 -10.79
CA PRO A 13 -10.57 6.94 -11.80
C PRO A 13 -10.28 7.42 -13.24
N LYS A 14 -10.38 8.72 -13.51
CA LYS A 14 -10.03 9.29 -14.83
C LYS A 14 -8.57 9.11 -15.21
N TYR A 15 -7.69 8.92 -14.24
CA TYR A 15 -6.25 8.75 -14.46
C TYR A 15 -5.81 7.30 -14.46
N VAL A 16 -6.73 6.37 -14.23
CA VAL A 16 -6.42 4.93 -14.26
C VAL A 16 -6.20 4.47 -15.68
N ARG A 17 -5.13 3.71 -15.90
CA ARG A 17 -4.76 3.16 -17.20
C ARG A 17 -3.88 1.92 -17.05
N LYS A 18 -3.71 1.18 -18.15
CA LYS A 18 -2.85 -0.01 -18.19
C LYS A 18 -1.39 0.34 -17.89
N PRO A 19 -0.62 -0.57 -17.25
CA PRO A 19 0.81 -0.41 -17.05
C PRO A 19 1.54 -0.11 -18.36
N SER A 20 2.41 0.90 -18.35
CA SER A 20 3.16 1.34 -19.52
C SER A 20 4.65 1.50 -19.20
N LEU A 21 5.46 0.59 -19.73
CA LEU A 21 6.92 0.66 -19.61
C LEU A 21 7.48 1.93 -20.28
N ARG A 22 6.87 2.37 -21.39
CA ARG A 22 7.28 3.60 -22.07
C ARG A 22 7.12 4.82 -21.16
N GLU A 23 5.94 4.98 -20.58
CA GLU A 23 5.66 6.09 -19.66
C GLU A 23 6.55 6.02 -18.41
N LEU A 24 6.78 4.83 -17.84
CA LEU A 24 7.68 4.66 -16.72
C LEU A 24 9.11 5.11 -17.08
N LYS A 25 9.61 4.78 -18.26
CA LYS A 25 10.93 5.23 -18.74
C LYS A 25 11.00 6.73 -18.93
N GLU A 26 9.95 7.35 -19.47
CA GLU A 26 9.86 8.81 -19.65
C GLU A 26 9.94 9.52 -18.29
N VAL A 27 9.18 9.06 -17.27
CA VAL A 27 9.24 9.62 -15.91
C VAL A 27 10.60 9.36 -15.25
N ASN A 28 11.12 8.14 -15.38
CA ASN A 28 12.40 7.74 -14.79
C ASN A 28 13.60 8.51 -15.37
N ALA A 29 13.48 8.99 -16.61
CA ALA A 29 14.51 9.82 -17.24
C ALA A 29 14.55 11.24 -16.67
N VAL A 30 13.43 11.74 -16.14
CA VAL A 30 13.34 13.08 -15.51
C VAL A 30 13.74 13.00 -14.03
N PHE A 31 13.23 11.98 -13.33
CA PHE A 31 13.56 11.76 -11.92
C PHE A 31 13.58 10.25 -11.64
N PRO A 32 14.63 9.72 -10.97
CA PRO A 32 14.76 8.29 -10.72
C PRO A 32 13.58 7.72 -9.92
N VAL A 33 12.80 6.86 -10.56
CA VAL A 33 11.73 6.11 -9.91
C VAL A 33 12.33 4.93 -9.14
N ARG A 34 12.08 4.84 -7.85
CA ARG A 34 12.57 3.74 -7.00
C ARG A 34 11.58 2.62 -6.87
N GLN A 35 10.28 2.95 -6.78
CA GLN A 35 9.20 1.99 -6.63
C GLN A 35 8.00 2.44 -7.44
N ILE A 36 7.21 1.49 -7.92
CA ILE A 36 5.95 1.75 -8.60
C ILE A 36 4.88 0.74 -8.18
N SER A 37 3.74 1.26 -7.73
CA SER A 37 2.58 0.45 -7.39
C SER A 37 1.69 0.22 -8.61
N TYR A 38 1.20 -1.02 -8.78
CA TYR A 38 0.29 -1.37 -9.87
C TYR A 38 -0.59 -2.57 -9.51
N ALA A 39 -1.71 -2.75 -10.21
CA ALA A 39 -2.59 -3.91 -10.12
C ALA A 39 -1.99 -5.08 -10.92
N VAL A 40 -1.66 -6.17 -10.24
CA VAL A 40 -0.90 -7.29 -10.84
C VAL A 40 -1.69 -8.07 -11.89
N GLU A 41 -3.02 -8.06 -11.80
CA GLU A 41 -3.96 -8.67 -12.74
C GLU A 41 -4.13 -7.87 -14.04
N ALA A 42 -3.61 -6.64 -14.10
CA ALA A 42 -3.69 -5.82 -15.30
C ALA A 42 -3.05 -6.55 -16.49
N GLU A 43 -3.61 -6.32 -17.67
CA GLU A 43 -3.05 -6.89 -18.91
C GLU A 43 -1.55 -6.56 -19.04
N GLY A 44 -0.73 -7.61 -19.14
CA GLY A 44 0.72 -7.48 -19.17
C GLY A 44 1.38 -7.27 -17.80
N GLY A 45 0.65 -7.37 -16.68
CA GLY A 45 1.14 -7.09 -15.33
C GLY A 45 2.38 -7.88 -14.92
N ALA A 46 2.44 -9.18 -15.22
CA ALA A 46 3.63 -9.99 -14.95
C ALA A 46 4.85 -9.55 -15.79
N ALA A 47 4.63 -9.18 -17.06
CA ALA A 47 5.70 -8.65 -17.91
C ALA A 47 6.18 -7.28 -17.40
N PHE A 48 5.24 -6.45 -16.94
CA PHE A 48 5.57 -5.16 -16.36
C PHE A 48 6.43 -5.28 -15.09
N ALA A 49 6.15 -6.26 -14.20
CA ALA A 49 7.00 -6.56 -13.05
C ALA A 49 8.44 -6.84 -13.46
N ARG A 50 8.63 -7.75 -14.46
CA ARG A 50 9.95 -8.10 -14.98
C ARG A 50 10.68 -6.88 -15.55
N ASP A 51 9.96 -6.04 -16.27
CA ASP A 51 10.55 -4.90 -16.95
C ASP A 51 10.91 -3.79 -15.96
N CYS A 52 10.10 -3.58 -14.89
CA CYS A 52 10.46 -2.73 -13.76
C CYS A 52 11.73 -3.23 -13.07
N PHE A 53 11.78 -4.52 -12.73
CA PHE A 53 12.94 -5.15 -12.09
C PHE A 53 14.23 -4.93 -12.90
N LYS A 54 14.17 -5.11 -14.24
CA LYS A 54 15.31 -4.86 -15.15
C LYS A 54 15.75 -3.39 -15.17
N LEU A 55 14.85 -2.45 -14.89
CA LEU A 55 15.15 -1.03 -14.79
C LEU A 55 15.68 -0.61 -13.40
N GLY A 56 15.78 -1.53 -12.45
CA GLY A 56 16.11 -1.22 -11.07
C GLY A 56 14.97 -0.49 -10.32
N VAL A 57 13.74 -0.60 -10.80
CA VAL A 57 12.53 -0.08 -10.16
C VAL A 57 11.84 -1.22 -9.43
N VAL A 58 11.51 -1.04 -8.16
CA VAL A 58 10.79 -2.04 -7.36
C VAL A 58 9.32 -2.09 -7.79
N PRO A 59 8.86 -3.21 -8.39
CA PRO A 59 7.43 -3.38 -8.66
C PRO A 59 6.70 -3.77 -7.38
N SER A 60 5.64 -3.03 -7.04
CA SER A 60 4.81 -3.23 -5.86
C SER A 60 3.37 -3.50 -6.25
N CYS A 61 2.74 -4.49 -5.62
CA CYS A 61 1.32 -4.78 -5.81
C CYS A 61 0.46 -3.92 -4.90
N GLY A 62 -0.50 -3.20 -5.47
CA GLY A 62 -1.46 -2.40 -4.73
C GLY A 62 -2.64 -1.96 -5.57
N HIS A 63 -3.76 -1.60 -4.92
CA HIS A 63 -5.01 -1.24 -5.60
C HIS A 63 -5.42 -2.28 -6.65
N THR A 64 -5.56 -3.53 -6.22
CA THR A 64 -5.65 -4.71 -7.07
C THR A 64 -6.89 -5.55 -6.74
N ASP A 65 -7.54 -6.06 -7.76
CA ASP A 65 -8.59 -7.07 -7.64
C ASP A 65 -8.07 -8.47 -8.01
N GLY A 66 -6.74 -8.61 -7.99
CA GLY A 66 -6.03 -9.83 -8.37
C GLY A 66 -6.25 -10.99 -7.42
N THR A 67 -5.85 -12.16 -7.90
CA THR A 67 -5.87 -13.43 -7.20
C THR A 67 -4.46 -13.88 -6.77
N MET A 68 -4.37 -14.99 -6.03
CA MET A 68 -3.09 -15.63 -5.73
C MET A 68 -2.27 -15.93 -6.99
N ARG A 69 -2.93 -16.38 -8.09
CA ARG A 69 -2.26 -16.70 -9.36
C ARG A 69 -1.61 -15.47 -10.00
N ASP A 70 -2.30 -14.33 -9.93
CA ASP A 70 -1.79 -13.07 -10.48
C ASP A 70 -0.56 -12.61 -9.69
N LEU A 71 -0.63 -12.69 -8.35
CA LEU A 71 0.50 -12.35 -7.49
C LEU A 71 1.70 -13.28 -7.74
N GLU A 72 1.48 -14.60 -7.81
CA GLU A 72 2.55 -15.56 -8.12
C GLU A 72 3.19 -15.29 -9.48
N ALA A 73 2.40 -14.96 -10.50
CA ALA A 73 2.92 -14.62 -11.82
C ALA A 73 3.82 -13.38 -11.78
N ALA A 74 3.40 -12.33 -11.07
CA ALA A 74 4.19 -11.12 -10.86
C ALA A 74 5.44 -11.40 -10.00
N TYR A 75 5.30 -12.19 -8.93
CA TYR A 75 6.39 -12.60 -8.04
C TYR A 75 7.51 -13.35 -8.79
N ARG A 76 7.16 -14.33 -9.65
CA ARG A 76 8.13 -15.04 -10.51
C ARG A 76 8.84 -14.11 -11.49
N ASN A 77 8.29 -12.95 -11.74
CA ASN A 77 8.84 -11.91 -12.61
C ASN A 77 9.49 -10.74 -11.86
N GLY A 78 9.79 -10.89 -10.57
CA GLY A 78 10.59 -9.93 -9.80
C GLY A 78 9.82 -9.01 -8.87
N LEU A 79 8.48 -9.12 -8.77
CA LEU A 79 7.73 -8.42 -7.74
C LEU A 79 8.12 -8.95 -6.35
N ARG A 80 8.39 -8.02 -5.41
CA ARG A 80 8.79 -8.35 -4.03
C ARG A 80 8.11 -7.44 -3.00
N HIS A 81 7.08 -6.69 -3.39
CA HIS A 81 6.54 -5.63 -2.54
C HIS A 81 5.01 -5.56 -2.59
N LEU A 82 4.38 -5.25 -1.45
CA LEU A 82 2.94 -5.02 -1.32
C LEU A 82 2.71 -3.60 -0.77
N THR A 83 2.00 -2.78 -1.51
CA THR A 83 1.66 -1.40 -1.15
C THR A 83 0.51 -1.40 -0.15
N HIS A 84 0.62 -0.63 0.96
CA HIS A 84 -0.39 -0.46 2.02
C HIS A 84 -1.27 -1.71 2.23
N PHE A 85 -0.63 -2.82 2.55
CA PHE A 85 -1.19 -4.16 2.63
C PHE A 85 -2.58 -4.21 3.28
N CYS A 86 -3.45 -5.00 2.72
CA CYS A 86 -4.88 -5.16 2.98
C CYS A 86 -5.78 -4.06 2.40
N ASN A 87 -5.28 -2.84 2.20
CA ASN A 87 -6.09 -1.74 1.70
C ASN A 87 -6.23 -1.82 0.18
N GLN A 88 -7.47 -1.67 -0.32
CA GLN A 88 -7.79 -1.78 -1.75
C GLN A 88 -7.24 -3.08 -2.39
N MET A 89 -7.38 -4.19 -1.67
CA MET A 89 -7.01 -5.55 -2.10
C MET A 89 -8.17 -6.51 -1.92
N THR A 90 -8.21 -7.63 -2.67
CA THR A 90 -9.16 -8.71 -2.46
C THR A 90 -8.97 -9.34 -1.08
N PRO A 91 -10.05 -9.50 -0.29
CA PRO A 91 -9.96 -9.98 1.08
C PRO A 91 -9.59 -11.48 1.14
N LEU A 92 -9.11 -11.93 2.31
CA LEU A 92 -8.93 -13.33 2.61
C LEU A 92 -10.30 -14.02 2.73
N HIS A 93 -10.52 -15.07 1.93
CA HIS A 93 -11.75 -15.85 1.95
C HIS A 93 -11.44 -17.34 1.75
N HIS A 94 -12.22 -18.23 2.38
CA HIS A 94 -11.93 -19.67 2.44
C HIS A 94 -12.05 -20.41 1.09
N ARG A 95 -12.69 -19.85 0.07
CA ARG A 95 -12.79 -20.43 -1.29
C ARG A 95 -11.91 -19.72 -2.32
N GLU A 96 -11.49 -18.52 -2.04
CA GLU A 96 -10.53 -17.74 -2.83
C GLU A 96 -9.68 -16.94 -1.84
N ILE A 97 -8.39 -17.29 -1.75
CA ILE A 97 -7.54 -16.74 -0.69
C ILE A 97 -7.37 -15.23 -0.80
N GLY A 98 -7.60 -14.67 -1.99
CA GLY A 98 -7.46 -13.25 -2.28
C GLY A 98 -6.04 -12.73 -2.13
N MET A 99 -5.87 -11.47 -2.42
CA MET A 99 -4.55 -10.81 -2.35
C MET A 99 -4.02 -10.72 -0.92
N VAL A 100 -4.92 -10.48 0.05
CA VAL A 100 -4.56 -10.43 1.47
C VAL A 100 -4.03 -11.78 1.94
N GLY A 101 -4.73 -12.88 1.62
CA GLY A 101 -4.26 -14.21 1.98
C GLY A 101 -2.99 -14.61 1.25
N ALA A 102 -2.87 -14.27 -0.04
CA ALA A 102 -1.68 -14.50 -0.84
C ALA A 102 -0.45 -13.79 -0.25
N GLY A 103 -0.61 -12.57 0.24
CA GLY A 103 0.44 -11.83 0.94
C GLY A 103 0.90 -12.50 2.22
N PHE A 104 0.05 -13.28 2.90
CA PHE A 104 0.45 -14.09 4.06
C PHE A 104 1.13 -15.41 3.68
N LEU A 105 0.94 -15.92 2.47
CA LEU A 105 1.52 -17.19 2.01
C LEU A 105 2.91 -17.05 1.39
N ILE A 106 3.28 -15.86 0.91
CA ILE A 106 4.60 -15.61 0.31
C ILE A 106 5.45 -14.82 1.31
N ASP A 107 6.30 -15.50 2.06
CA ASP A 107 7.00 -14.97 3.25
C ASP A 107 8.00 -13.85 2.96
N ASP A 108 8.66 -13.85 1.81
CA ASP A 108 9.72 -12.89 1.45
C ASP A 108 9.21 -11.61 0.74
N LEU A 109 7.90 -11.42 0.65
CA LEU A 109 7.34 -10.15 0.18
C LEU A 109 7.53 -9.07 1.24
N ASN A 110 8.07 -7.93 0.87
CA ASN A 110 8.03 -6.72 1.69
C ASN A 110 6.61 -6.16 1.72
N THR A 111 6.18 -5.73 2.88
CA THR A 111 4.77 -5.39 3.13
C THR A 111 4.69 -4.02 3.78
N GLU A 112 4.16 -3.04 3.06
CA GLU A 112 3.84 -1.74 3.65
C GLU A 112 2.61 -1.85 4.54
N VAL A 113 2.65 -1.22 5.73
CA VAL A 113 1.56 -1.30 6.71
C VAL A 113 1.25 0.08 7.27
N ILE A 114 0.00 0.53 7.13
CA ILE A 114 -0.52 1.75 7.76
C ILE A 114 -0.99 1.39 9.17
N CYS A 115 -0.28 1.89 10.19
CA CYS A 115 -0.49 1.49 11.59
C CYS A 115 -1.29 2.54 12.39
N ASP A 116 -2.34 3.12 11.80
CA ASP A 116 -3.16 4.15 12.40
C ASP A 116 -4.33 3.61 13.26
N ARG A 117 -4.61 2.30 13.23
CA ARG A 117 -5.75 1.61 13.87
C ARG A 117 -7.11 2.01 13.29
N ILE A 118 -7.11 2.61 12.09
CA ILE A 118 -8.29 3.04 11.33
C ILE A 118 -8.35 2.26 10.03
N HIS A 119 -7.27 2.25 9.23
CA HIS A 119 -7.14 1.44 8.03
C HIS A 119 -7.11 -0.05 8.35
N LEU A 120 -6.46 -0.42 9.45
CA LEU A 120 -6.37 -1.78 9.96
C LEU A 120 -6.82 -1.81 11.42
N CYS A 121 -7.73 -2.69 11.77
CA CYS A 121 -8.12 -2.91 13.16
C CYS A 121 -6.95 -3.54 13.95
N ASP A 122 -7.04 -3.49 15.28
CA ASP A 122 -6.01 -4.00 16.18
C ASP A 122 -5.70 -5.49 15.94
N ASP A 123 -6.72 -6.30 15.65
CA ASP A 123 -6.53 -7.73 15.39
C ASP A 123 -5.81 -8.00 14.07
N MET A 124 -6.06 -7.18 13.03
CA MET A 124 -5.32 -7.27 11.77
C MET A 124 -3.86 -6.83 11.96
N LEU A 125 -3.60 -5.76 12.70
CA LEU A 125 -2.23 -5.37 13.06
C LEU A 125 -1.53 -6.50 13.83
N ARG A 126 -2.19 -7.08 14.84
CA ARG A 126 -1.66 -8.23 15.59
C ARG A 126 -1.36 -9.41 14.67
N LEU A 127 -2.27 -9.75 13.76
CA LEU A 127 -2.07 -10.83 12.79
C LEU A 127 -0.85 -10.58 11.90
N ILE A 128 -0.73 -9.38 11.31
CA ILE A 128 0.39 -9.03 10.44
C ILE A 128 1.71 -9.14 11.19
N PHE A 129 1.84 -8.49 12.35
CA PHE A 129 3.11 -8.43 13.10
C PHE A 129 3.48 -9.74 13.81
N THR A 130 2.54 -10.69 13.93
CA THR A 130 2.84 -12.04 14.47
C THR A 130 3.12 -13.07 13.37
N ARG A 131 2.53 -12.90 12.17
CA ARG A 131 2.65 -13.88 11.08
C ARG A 131 3.75 -13.53 10.09
N ARG A 132 4.12 -12.27 9.98
CA ARG A 132 5.18 -11.83 9.07
C ARG A 132 6.46 -11.52 9.84
N SER A 133 7.60 -11.82 9.23
CA SER A 133 8.90 -11.41 9.76
C SER A 133 9.00 -9.88 9.80
N LEU A 134 9.46 -9.33 10.91
CA LEU A 134 9.73 -7.89 11.02
C LEU A 134 10.74 -7.41 9.96
N ALA A 135 11.54 -8.30 9.38
CA ALA A 135 12.46 -7.97 8.29
C ALA A 135 11.74 -7.58 6.99
N HIS A 136 10.50 -8.03 6.82
CA HIS A 136 9.68 -7.81 5.63
C HIS A 136 8.47 -6.90 5.88
N ILE A 137 8.43 -6.21 7.03
CA ILE A 137 7.42 -5.19 7.32
C ILE A 137 8.05 -3.82 7.15
N GLN A 138 7.36 -2.95 6.43
CA GLN A 138 7.69 -1.54 6.25
C GLN A 138 6.51 -0.71 6.76
N MET A 139 6.65 -0.09 7.92
CA MET A 139 5.63 0.83 8.39
C MET A 139 5.64 2.08 7.52
N ILE A 140 4.47 2.48 7.06
CA ILE A 140 4.24 3.71 6.31
C ILE A 140 3.16 4.56 6.99
N THR A 141 3.11 5.81 6.65
CA THR A 141 2.05 6.70 7.13
C THR A 141 0.90 6.81 6.15
N ASP A 142 1.18 6.83 4.86
CA ASP A 142 0.21 7.23 3.83
C ASP A 142 -0.46 8.58 4.15
N SER A 143 0.30 9.48 4.76
CA SER A 143 -0.20 10.71 5.38
C SER A 143 -0.42 11.81 4.36
N LEU A 144 -1.56 12.48 4.45
CA LEU A 144 -1.93 13.59 3.58
C LEU A 144 -1.56 14.94 4.19
N ARG A 145 -1.64 16.00 3.35
CA ARG A 145 -1.35 17.39 3.74
C ARG A 145 -2.21 17.91 4.91
N CYS A 146 -3.34 17.28 5.20
CA CYS A 146 -4.20 17.63 6.32
C CYS A 146 -3.73 17.07 7.66
N SER A 147 -2.67 16.28 7.70
CA SER A 147 -2.05 15.83 8.94
C SER A 147 -1.69 17.06 9.80
N HIS A 148 -2.07 17.05 11.06
CA HIS A 148 -1.93 18.16 12.02
C HIS A 148 -2.80 19.42 11.73
N CYS A 149 -3.69 19.39 10.74
CA CYS A 149 -4.68 20.43 10.54
C CYS A 149 -5.85 20.27 11.54
N LYS A 150 -6.67 21.30 11.67
CA LYS A 150 -7.91 21.25 12.46
C LYS A 150 -9.03 20.58 11.65
N ASP A 151 -9.97 19.95 12.33
CA ASP A 151 -11.18 19.43 11.72
C ASP A 151 -11.90 20.50 10.89
N GLY A 152 -12.48 20.08 9.77
CA GLY A 152 -13.05 20.97 8.79
C GLY A 152 -12.06 21.46 7.71
N TYR A 153 -10.75 21.19 7.85
CA TYR A 153 -9.80 21.48 6.77
C TYR A 153 -10.17 20.67 5.53
N ALA A 154 -10.33 21.36 4.40
CA ALA A 154 -10.69 20.73 3.14
C ALA A 154 -9.70 21.12 2.05
N PHE A 155 -9.47 20.21 1.11
CA PHE A 155 -8.56 20.40 -0.02
C PHE A 155 -8.91 19.46 -1.17
N GLU A 156 -8.29 19.69 -2.31
CA GLU A 156 -8.40 18.82 -3.48
C GLU A 156 -7.09 18.06 -3.71
N MET A 157 -7.21 16.79 -4.07
CA MET A 157 -6.11 15.91 -4.42
C MET A 157 -6.44 15.18 -5.74
N GLY A 158 -5.71 15.53 -6.82
CA GLY A 158 -5.95 14.91 -8.14
C GLY A 158 -7.37 15.06 -8.68
N GLY A 159 -8.05 16.17 -8.37
CA GLY A 159 -9.44 16.41 -8.78
C GLY A 159 -10.48 15.73 -7.88
N VAL A 160 -10.07 15.24 -6.69
CA VAL A 160 -10.95 14.61 -5.71
C VAL A 160 -10.95 15.43 -4.41
N GLY A 161 -12.11 15.83 -3.94
CA GLY A 161 -12.27 16.61 -2.70
C GLY A 161 -12.05 15.74 -1.46
N VAL A 162 -11.22 16.23 -0.52
CA VAL A 162 -10.92 15.57 0.76
C VAL A 162 -11.21 16.54 1.90
N THR A 163 -11.79 16.05 2.97
CA THR A 163 -12.01 16.82 4.21
C THR A 163 -11.50 16.06 5.43
N LEU A 164 -11.02 16.82 6.41
CA LEU A 164 -10.63 16.28 7.72
C LEU A 164 -11.84 16.33 8.67
N LYS A 165 -12.22 15.18 9.21
CA LYS A 165 -13.30 15.04 10.19
C LYS A 165 -12.90 14.04 11.26
N ASP A 166 -13.04 14.44 12.52
CA ASP A 166 -12.68 13.64 13.70
C ASP A 166 -11.23 13.13 13.62
N GLY A 167 -10.31 13.98 13.11
CA GLY A 167 -8.90 13.63 12.89
C GLY A 167 -8.64 12.66 11.72
N VAL A 168 -9.66 12.30 10.93
CA VAL A 168 -9.58 11.32 9.83
C VAL A 168 -9.84 12.01 8.49
N ALA A 169 -8.95 11.78 7.51
CA ALA A 169 -9.12 12.28 6.15
C ALA A 169 -10.15 11.41 5.39
N ARG A 170 -11.15 12.07 4.80
CA ARG A 170 -12.25 11.40 4.09
C ARG A 170 -12.56 12.07 2.77
N LEU A 171 -13.00 11.28 1.79
CA LEU A 171 -13.54 11.79 0.54
C LEU A 171 -14.82 12.59 0.81
N VAL A 172 -14.96 13.73 0.16
CA VAL A 172 -16.19 14.55 0.22
C VAL A 172 -17.36 13.85 -0.47
N SER A 173 -17.07 13.03 -1.49
CA SER A 173 -18.07 12.36 -2.32
C SER A 173 -18.89 11.29 -1.58
N ASP A 174 -18.25 10.49 -0.74
CA ASP A 174 -18.86 9.27 -0.17
C ASP A 174 -18.43 8.97 1.28
N GLY A 175 -17.53 9.79 1.85
CA GLY A 175 -17.03 9.65 3.22
C GLY A 175 -16.01 8.52 3.41
N HIS A 176 -15.59 7.82 2.36
CA HIS A 176 -14.54 6.81 2.45
C HIS A 176 -13.21 7.41 2.89
N LEU A 177 -12.32 6.57 3.43
CA LEU A 177 -10.98 6.99 3.83
C LEU A 177 -10.17 7.49 2.62
N ALA A 178 -9.39 8.55 2.84
CA ALA A 178 -8.52 9.14 1.84
C ALA A 178 -7.12 9.31 2.43
N GLY A 179 -6.27 8.29 2.26
CA GLY A 179 -4.98 8.25 2.94
C GLY A 179 -5.14 8.42 4.46
N SER A 180 -4.09 8.79 5.15
CA SER A 180 -4.11 8.93 6.61
C SER A 180 -3.74 10.33 7.10
N THR A 181 -3.83 10.52 8.43
CA THR A 181 -3.26 11.64 9.16
C THR A 181 -2.15 11.16 10.12
N LEU A 182 -1.75 9.90 9.96
CA LEU A 182 -0.78 9.23 10.82
C LEU A 182 0.59 9.89 10.71
N TRP A 183 1.29 10.00 11.83
CA TRP A 183 2.72 10.26 11.87
C TRP A 183 3.47 9.05 12.42
N MET A 184 4.69 8.81 11.92
CA MET A 184 5.41 7.54 12.11
C MET A 184 5.57 7.15 13.57
N GLY A 185 5.89 8.10 14.46
CA GLY A 185 6.04 7.82 15.89
C GLY A 185 4.74 7.38 16.57
N GLN A 186 3.57 7.80 16.07
CA GLN A 186 2.29 7.28 16.55
C GLN A 186 2.05 5.86 16.06
N GLY A 187 2.40 5.57 14.80
CA GLY A 187 2.34 4.21 14.27
C GLY A 187 3.14 3.21 15.11
N LEU A 188 4.39 3.56 15.47
CA LEU A 188 5.20 2.74 16.37
C LEU A 188 4.52 2.47 17.72
N ARG A 189 3.98 3.52 18.36
CA ARG A 189 3.26 3.37 19.64
C ARG A 189 2.02 2.50 19.51
N ASN A 190 1.27 2.66 18.43
CA ASN A 190 0.08 1.86 18.15
C ASN A 190 0.43 0.37 18.03
N VAL A 191 1.45 0.03 17.24
CA VAL A 191 1.88 -1.37 17.08
C VAL A 191 2.40 -1.94 18.41
N HIS A 192 3.22 -1.18 19.15
CA HIS A 192 3.69 -1.61 20.47
C HIS A 192 2.53 -1.90 21.42
N ALA A 193 1.54 -1.00 21.49
CA ALA A 193 0.38 -1.16 22.36
C ALA A 193 -0.49 -2.39 21.98
N VAL A 194 -0.62 -2.67 20.68
CA VAL A 194 -1.44 -3.80 20.17
C VAL A 194 -0.73 -5.14 20.30
N THR A 195 0.60 -5.17 20.08
CA THR A 195 1.36 -6.43 19.93
C THR A 195 2.26 -6.76 21.11
N GLY A 196 2.63 -5.77 21.93
CA GLY A 196 3.65 -5.90 22.98
C GLY A 196 5.09 -5.97 22.46
N ILE A 197 5.33 -5.92 21.14
CA ILE A 197 6.68 -5.99 20.57
C ILE A 197 7.47 -4.76 21.04
N PRO A 198 8.69 -4.93 21.57
CA PRO A 198 9.50 -3.82 22.06
C PRO A 198 9.79 -2.79 20.97
N LEU A 199 9.75 -1.50 21.30
CA LEU A 199 10.01 -0.41 20.35
C LEU A 199 11.37 -0.55 19.63
N LYS A 200 12.40 -1.01 20.33
CA LYS A 200 13.74 -1.26 19.78
C LYS A 200 13.71 -2.25 18.60
N ASP A 201 12.81 -3.24 18.64
CA ASP A 201 12.68 -4.24 17.59
C ASP A 201 11.80 -3.74 16.45
N LEU A 202 10.82 -2.85 16.75
CA LEU A 202 9.94 -2.23 15.77
C LEU A 202 10.63 -1.14 14.95
N VAL A 203 11.64 -0.45 15.49
CA VAL A 203 12.33 0.67 14.81
C VAL A 203 12.83 0.27 13.41
N ARG A 204 13.30 -0.96 13.22
CA ARG A 204 13.73 -1.43 11.91
C ARG A 204 12.64 -1.30 10.82
N THR A 205 11.36 -1.43 11.21
CA THR A 205 10.23 -1.37 10.28
C THR A 205 9.90 0.05 9.80
N THR A 206 10.50 1.08 10.41
CA THR A 206 10.27 2.50 10.07
C THR A 206 11.41 3.15 9.31
N SER A 207 12.54 2.47 9.15
CA SER A 207 13.74 3.06 8.53
C SER A 207 14.62 2.02 7.85
N TRP A 208 15.11 1.03 8.59
CA TRP A 208 16.09 0.07 8.09
C TRP A 208 15.55 -0.79 6.93
N ASN A 209 14.31 -1.22 7.02
CA ASN A 209 13.70 -2.05 5.98
C ASN A 209 13.35 -1.27 4.70
N GLN A 210 13.30 0.07 4.76
CA GLN A 210 13.04 0.96 3.62
C GLN A 210 14.34 1.36 2.90
N ALA A 211 15.50 1.22 3.53
CA ALA A 211 16.80 1.53 2.96
C ALA A 211 17.27 0.43 2.01
#